data_08db543b947e555ee1c44064db0334f6
#
_entry.id   08db543b947e555ee1c44064db0334f6
#
_cell.length_a   1.000
_cell.length_b   1.000
_cell.length_c   1.000
_cell.angle_alpha   90.00
_cell.angle_beta   90.00
_cell.angle_gamma   90.00
#
_symmetry.space_group_name_H-M   'P 1'
#
loop_
_entity.id
_entity.type
_entity.pdbx_description
1 polymer ?
#
loop_
_entity_poly.entity_id
_entity_poly.type
_entity_poly.pdbx_seq_one_letter_code
_entity_poly.pdbx_strand_id
1 'polypeptide(L)'
;REFEKIPEEITKKIENYKFEYSFGKDNLKKLKNFDIIFRSPSCLPTRTELVEEEKRGALVTTEIEMLMKMCPCKIVGVTGSDGKTTTTSLIYSILKEAGYNTYLGGNIGTPLFTKISEIKPDDIVVLELSSFQLMGMKVSPHIGVITNITPNHLNIHKDYQEYIDAKKNIFKYQKENDIIILNYDNAITRECAKEALGKVVYFSGKNKLEDGLIVDDKIIKECKDGIRKHLLDTQEVLL
;
A
#
# COMPACT_ATOMS: atom_id res chain seq x y z
N ARG A 1 -21.39 2.35 6.40
CA ARG A 1 -22.65 3.01 5.98
C ARG A 1 -23.77 2.03 6.30
N GLU A 2 -24.79 2.48 7.03
CA GLU A 2 -26.01 1.72 7.23
C GLU A 2 -26.81 1.77 5.91
N PHE A 3 -26.65 0.77 5.06
CA PHE A 3 -27.55 0.60 3.94
C PHE A 3 -28.82 -0.11 4.45
N GLU A 4 -29.98 0.48 4.25
CA GLU A 4 -31.26 -0.19 4.53
C GLU A 4 -31.61 -1.20 3.42
N LYS A 5 -31.03 -1.04 2.22
CA LYS A 5 -31.18 -1.93 1.07
C LYS A 5 -29.96 -1.86 0.15
N ILE A 6 -29.76 -2.92 -0.64
CA ILE A 6 -28.70 -2.97 -1.64
C ILE A 6 -29.09 -2.11 -2.84
N PRO A 7 -28.17 -1.31 -3.40
CA PRO A 7 -28.41 -0.62 -4.66
C PRO A 7 -28.79 -1.59 -5.79
N GLU A 8 -29.77 -1.21 -6.61
CA GLU A 8 -30.27 -2.06 -7.72
C GLU A 8 -29.16 -2.53 -8.67
N GLU A 9 -28.18 -1.67 -8.94
CA GLU A 9 -27.04 -2.00 -9.79
C GLU A 9 -26.21 -3.17 -9.25
N ILE A 10 -26.05 -3.25 -7.93
CA ILE A 10 -25.37 -4.36 -7.27
C ILE A 10 -26.25 -5.60 -7.28
N THR A 11 -27.54 -5.46 -7.00
CA THR A 11 -28.50 -6.57 -7.00
C THR A 11 -28.48 -7.30 -8.34
N LYS A 12 -28.50 -6.59 -9.47
CA LYS A 12 -28.42 -7.19 -10.81
C LYS A 12 -27.14 -7.98 -11.06
N LYS A 13 -26.01 -7.53 -10.52
CA LYS A 13 -24.70 -8.21 -10.66
C LYS A 13 -24.61 -9.51 -9.87
N ILE A 14 -25.38 -9.66 -8.82
CA ILE A 14 -25.27 -10.76 -7.87
C ILE A 14 -26.51 -11.68 -7.84
N GLU A 15 -27.53 -11.40 -8.67
CA GLU A 15 -28.81 -12.14 -8.68
C GLU A 15 -28.67 -13.65 -8.90
N ASN A 16 -27.60 -14.09 -9.60
CA ASN A 16 -27.29 -15.49 -9.89
C ASN A 16 -26.53 -16.20 -8.76
N TYR A 17 -26.21 -15.51 -7.68
CA TYR A 17 -25.45 -16.06 -6.55
C TYR A 17 -26.33 -16.13 -5.30
N LYS A 18 -26.05 -17.08 -4.41
CA LYS A 18 -26.71 -17.16 -3.10
C LYS A 18 -25.99 -16.23 -2.13
N PHE A 19 -26.66 -15.18 -1.69
CA PHE A 19 -26.16 -14.24 -0.69
C PHE A 19 -27.06 -14.18 0.51
N GLU A 20 -26.42 -14.05 1.67
CA GLU A 20 -27.08 -13.61 2.91
C GLU A 20 -26.66 -12.15 3.20
N TYR A 21 -27.62 -11.34 3.58
CA TYR A 21 -27.40 -9.93 3.89
C TYR A 21 -27.57 -9.68 5.37
N SER A 22 -26.71 -8.82 5.92
CA SER A 22 -26.80 -8.32 7.28
C SER A 22 -26.63 -6.81 7.30
N PHE A 23 -27.65 -6.10 7.75
CA PHE A 23 -27.67 -4.63 7.80
C PHE A 23 -27.83 -4.13 9.23
N GLY A 24 -27.60 -2.82 9.42
CA GLY A 24 -27.78 -2.14 10.68
C GLY A 24 -26.63 -2.30 11.65
N LYS A 25 -26.84 -1.90 12.90
CA LYS A 25 -25.81 -1.82 13.95
C LYS A 25 -25.20 -3.17 14.31
N ASP A 26 -25.95 -4.25 14.12
CA ASP A 26 -25.55 -5.61 14.50
C ASP A 26 -25.08 -6.44 13.30
N ASN A 27 -24.77 -5.80 12.19
CA ASN A 27 -24.39 -6.48 10.95
C ASN A 27 -23.18 -7.42 11.10
N LEU A 28 -22.22 -7.10 11.98
CA LEU A 28 -21.03 -7.93 12.22
C LEU A 28 -21.29 -9.11 13.17
N LYS A 29 -22.39 -9.14 13.92
CA LYS A 29 -22.71 -10.26 14.82
C LYS A 29 -22.99 -11.59 14.09
N LYS A 30 -23.26 -11.52 12.79
CA LYS A 30 -23.49 -12.70 11.93
C LYS A 30 -22.23 -13.28 11.32
N LEU A 31 -21.03 -12.79 11.65
CA LEU A 31 -19.77 -13.28 11.11
C LEU A 31 -19.37 -14.67 11.61
N LYS A 32 -20.05 -15.18 12.65
CA LYS A 32 -19.83 -16.55 13.15
C LYS A 32 -20.06 -17.57 12.03
N ASN A 33 -19.12 -18.50 11.91
CA ASN A 33 -19.11 -19.61 10.96
C ASN A 33 -18.55 -19.31 9.55
N PHE A 34 -17.97 -18.13 9.31
CA PHE A 34 -17.21 -17.88 8.09
C PHE A 34 -15.72 -18.17 8.33
N ASP A 35 -15.10 -18.88 7.37
CA ASP A 35 -13.67 -19.19 7.41
C ASP A 35 -12.82 -18.02 6.89
N ILE A 36 -13.40 -17.20 5.98
CA ILE A 36 -12.73 -16.03 5.39
C ILE A 36 -13.65 -14.82 5.51
N ILE A 37 -13.10 -13.73 6.04
CA ILE A 37 -13.82 -12.47 6.24
C ILE A 37 -13.03 -11.36 5.56
N PHE A 38 -13.58 -10.81 4.47
CA PHE A 38 -13.03 -9.62 3.81
C PHE A 38 -13.60 -8.36 4.47
N ARG A 39 -12.75 -7.60 5.14
CA ARG A 39 -13.12 -6.28 5.68
C ARG A 39 -12.81 -5.17 4.68
N SER A 40 -13.66 -4.13 4.63
CA SER A 40 -13.31 -2.89 3.95
C SER A 40 -12.25 -2.11 4.76
N PRO A 41 -11.46 -1.22 4.14
CA PRO A 41 -10.49 -0.37 4.86
C PRO A 41 -11.13 0.48 5.97
N SER A 42 -12.39 0.89 5.81
CA SER A 42 -13.14 1.65 6.81
C SER A 42 -13.62 0.81 8.01
N CYS A 43 -13.59 -0.51 7.90
CA CYS A 43 -13.87 -1.41 9.01
C CYS A 43 -12.54 -1.73 9.71
N LEU A 44 -12.31 -1.09 10.86
CA LEU A 44 -11.04 -1.22 11.58
C LEU A 44 -10.78 -2.67 12.01
N PRO A 45 -9.54 -3.17 11.88
CA PRO A 45 -9.21 -4.56 12.28
C PRO A 45 -9.34 -4.79 13.80
N THR A 46 -9.36 -3.72 14.58
CA THR A 46 -9.52 -3.74 16.06
C THR A 46 -10.97 -3.92 16.52
N ARG A 47 -11.93 -4.02 15.59
CA ARG A 47 -13.33 -4.32 15.94
C ARG A 47 -13.42 -5.65 16.67
N THR A 48 -14.12 -5.64 17.83
CA THR A 48 -14.24 -6.82 18.71
C THR A 48 -14.70 -8.05 17.93
N GLU A 49 -15.70 -7.90 17.07
CA GLU A 49 -16.28 -8.99 16.28
C GLU A 49 -15.25 -9.62 15.33
N LEU A 50 -14.36 -8.81 14.71
CA LEU A 50 -13.31 -9.31 13.83
C LEU A 50 -12.19 -10.00 14.62
N VAL A 51 -11.82 -9.43 15.77
CA VAL A 51 -10.79 -10.01 16.65
C VAL A 51 -11.25 -11.36 17.22
N GLU A 52 -12.54 -11.49 17.58
CA GLU A 52 -13.11 -12.77 18.04
C GLU A 52 -13.09 -13.83 16.95
N GLU A 53 -13.45 -13.48 15.72
CA GLU A 53 -13.42 -14.41 14.59
C GLU A 53 -11.97 -14.82 14.22
N GLU A 54 -11.01 -13.90 14.26
CA GLU A 54 -9.61 -14.23 14.06
C GLU A 54 -9.09 -15.20 15.13
N LYS A 55 -9.46 -14.99 16.41
CA LYS A 55 -9.12 -15.93 17.50
C LYS A 55 -9.79 -17.30 17.32
N ARG A 56 -10.96 -17.37 16.71
CA ARG A 56 -11.64 -18.62 16.36
C ARG A 56 -10.94 -19.37 15.23
N GLY A 57 -10.04 -18.70 14.47
CA GLY A 57 -9.29 -19.25 13.35
C GLY A 57 -9.77 -18.79 11.97
N ALA A 58 -10.73 -17.86 11.90
CA ALA A 58 -11.13 -17.27 10.63
C ALA A 58 -10.01 -16.39 10.06
N LEU A 59 -9.83 -16.41 8.75
CA LEU A 59 -8.94 -15.48 8.05
C LEU A 59 -9.63 -14.13 7.90
N VAL A 60 -9.27 -13.16 8.73
CA VAL A 60 -9.71 -11.77 8.57
C VAL A 60 -8.70 -11.04 7.69
N THR A 61 -9.13 -10.56 6.53
CA THR A 61 -8.24 -9.99 5.51
C THR A 61 -8.89 -8.83 4.76
N THR A 62 -8.17 -8.24 3.82
CA THR A 62 -8.67 -7.23 2.87
C THR A 62 -8.43 -7.68 1.44
N GLU A 63 -9.14 -7.05 0.48
CA GLU A 63 -8.93 -7.30 -0.95
C GLU A 63 -7.46 -7.07 -1.34
N ILE A 64 -6.87 -5.97 -0.89
CA ILE A 64 -5.47 -5.62 -1.19
C ILE A 64 -4.49 -6.61 -0.56
N GLU A 65 -4.73 -7.06 0.66
CA GLU A 65 -3.87 -8.06 1.31
C GLU A 65 -3.91 -9.39 0.56
N MET A 66 -5.09 -9.83 0.13
CA MET A 66 -5.23 -11.06 -0.66
C MET A 66 -4.64 -10.90 -2.06
N LEU A 67 -4.83 -9.75 -2.72
CA LEU A 67 -4.14 -9.46 -3.97
C LEU A 67 -2.62 -9.62 -3.81
N MET A 68 -2.03 -9.02 -2.78
CA MET A 68 -0.58 -9.08 -2.56
C MET A 68 -0.08 -10.51 -2.24
N LYS A 69 -0.87 -11.30 -1.52
CA LYS A 69 -0.54 -12.71 -1.21
C LYS A 69 -0.62 -13.64 -2.43
N MET A 70 -1.54 -13.38 -3.34
CA MET A 70 -1.81 -14.24 -4.50
C MET A 70 -1.12 -13.75 -5.78
N CYS A 71 -0.65 -12.51 -5.82
CA CYS A 71 -0.03 -11.91 -6.99
C CYS A 71 1.26 -12.66 -7.35
N PRO A 72 1.38 -13.17 -8.59
CA PRO A 72 2.55 -13.96 -8.99
C PRO A 72 3.76 -13.11 -9.37
N CYS A 73 3.59 -11.78 -9.51
CA CYS A 73 4.60 -10.86 -10.00
C CYS A 73 5.14 -9.92 -8.90
N LYS A 74 6.10 -9.07 -9.25
CA LYS A 74 6.63 -8.05 -8.35
C LYS A 74 5.59 -6.96 -8.07
N ILE A 75 5.51 -6.54 -6.82
CA ILE A 75 4.62 -5.49 -6.35
C ILE A 75 5.46 -4.31 -5.86
N VAL A 76 5.15 -3.12 -6.37
CA VAL A 76 5.63 -1.84 -5.85
C VAL A 76 4.48 -1.19 -5.07
N GLY A 77 4.68 -0.94 -3.79
CA GLY A 77 3.70 -0.26 -2.94
C GLY A 77 4.17 1.13 -2.54
N VAL A 78 3.30 2.12 -2.65
CA VAL A 78 3.60 3.51 -2.29
C VAL A 78 2.67 3.97 -1.19
N THR A 79 3.23 4.46 -0.09
CA THR A 79 2.48 5.12 0.99
C THR A 79 3.13 6.45 1.37
N GLY A 80 2.47 7.18 2.25
CA GLY A 80 2.94 8.45 2.80
C GLY A 80 1.76 9.30 3.25
N SER A 81 2.03 10.44 3.87
CA SER A 81 0.98 11.43 4.16
C SER A 81 0.60 12.15 2.88
N ASP A 82 1.58 12.66 2.14
CA ASP A 82 1.41 13.42 0.90
C ASP A 82 2.22 12.79 -0.24
N GLY A 83 1.89 13.12 -1.49
CA GLY A 83 2.63 12.71 -2.68
C GLY A 83 2.42 11.27 -3.14
N LYS A 84 1.57 10.47 -2.48
CA LYS A 84 1.30 9.07 -2.86
C LYS A 84 0.84 8.93 -4.30
N THR A 85 -0.23 9.63 -4.66
CA THR A 85 -0.87 9.53 -5.99
C THR A 85 0.09 9.91 -7.10
N THR A 86 0.79 11.03 -6.96
CA THR A 86 1.79 11.48 -7.92
C THR A 86 2.91 10.47 -8.08
N THR A 87 3.49 10.00 -6.97
CA THR A 87 4.59 9.02 -7.01
C THR A 87 4.13 7.69 -7.61
N THR A 88 2.96 7.18 -7.22
CA THR A 88 2.41 5.93 -7.76
C THR A 88 2.14 6.03 -9.26
N SER A 89 1.55 7.14 -9.71
CA SER A 89 1.25 7.37 -11.13
C SER A 89 2.52 7.52 -11.98
N LEU A 90 3.54 8.20 -11.44
CA LEU A 90 4.85 8.33 -12.11
C LEU A 90 5.54 6.96 -12.27
N ILE A 91 5.61 6.18 -11.20
CA ILE A 91 6.20 4.83 -11.25
C ILE A 91 5.47 3.98 -12.29
N TYR A 92 4.13 3.99 -12.27
CA TYR A 92 3.32 3.28 -13.27
C TYR A 92 3.64 3.73 -14.70
N SER A 93 3.68 5.03 -14.95
CA SER A 93 3.93 5.59 -16.29
C SER A 93 5.34 5.26 -16.80
N ILE A 94 6.35 5.40 -15.94
CA ILE A 94 7.76 5.08 -16.28
C ILE A 94 7.89 3.59 -16.63
N LEU A 95 7.33 2.70 -15.83
CA LEU A 95 7.40 1.26 -16.08
C LEU A 95 6.67 0.86 -17.36
N LYS A 96 5.53 1.47 -17.62
CA LYS A 96 4.75 1.25 -18.84
C LYS A 96 5.50 1.73 -20.08
N GLU A 97 6.11 2.93 -20.03
CA GLU A 97 6.91 3.47 -21.12
C GLU A 97 8.18 2.62 -21.37
N ALA A 98 8.74 2.04 -20.32
CA ALA A 98 9.85 1.09 -20.41
C ALA A 98 9.45 -0.29 -20.98
N GLY A 99 8.17 -0.49 -21.35
CA GLY A 99 7.68 -1.70 -22.02
C GLY A 99 7.21 -2.81 -21.07
N TYR A 100 7.11 -2.56 -19.76
CA TYR A 100 6.55 -3.54 -18.83
C TYR A 100 5.03 -3.57 -18.91
N ASN A 101 4.44 -4.76 -18.84
CA ASN A 101 3.01 -4.89 -18.60
C ASN A 101 2.73 -4.56 -17.13
N THR A 102 2.06 -3.42 -16.90
CA THR A 102 1.96 -2.83 -15.56
C THR A 102 0.50 -2.59 -15.19
N TYR A 103 0.14 -2.96 -13.97
CA TYR A 103 -1.19 -2.76 -13.39
C TYR A 103 -1.13 -1.69 -12.30
N LEU A 104 -2.12 -0.80 -12.28
CA LEU A 104 -2.26 0.28 -11.30
C LEU A 104 -3.50 0.04 -10.43
N GLY A 105 -3.34 0.04 -9.12
CA GLY A 105 -4.45 -0.19 -8.20
C GLY A 105 -4.20 0.33 -6.78
N GLY A 106 -4.99 -0.18 -5.84
CA GLY A 106 -4.96 0.23 -4.44
C GLY A 106 -5.98 1.31 -4.11
N ASN A 107 -5.54 2.40 -3.50
CA ASN A 107 -6.40 3.55 -3.16
C ASN A 107 -6.81 4.38 -4.40
N ILE A 108 -6.17 4.15 -5.53
CA ILE A 108 -6.44 4.73 -6.85
C ILE A 108 -6.53 3.61 -7.89
N GLY A 109 -6.95 3.94 -9.11
CA GLY A 109 -7.03 3.00 -10.21
C GLY A 109 -8.25 2.08 -10.13
N THR A 110 -8.11 0.85 -10.61
CA THR A 110 -9.18 -0.16 -10.64
C THR A 110 -8.95 -1.25 -9.61
N PRO A 111 -10.01 -1.88 -9.05
CA PRO A 111 -9.86 -3.06 -8.22
C PRO A 111 -9.14 -4.19 -8.98
N LEU A 112 -7.95 -4.58 -8.52
CA LEU A 112 -7.10 -5.54 -9.23
C LEU A 112 -7.35 -7.00 -8.81
N PHE A 113 -7.95 -7.24 -7.65
CA PHE A 113 -8.18 -8.59 -7.18
C PHE A 113 -9.06 -9.41 -8.14
N THR A 114 -10.03 -8.77 -8.78
CA THR A 114 -10.87 -9.40 -9.81
C THR A 114 -10.13 -9.75 -11.09
N LYS A 115 -8.93 -9.19 -11.28
CA LYS A 115 -8.05 -9.43 -12.43
C LYS A 115 -6.85 -10.32 -12.11
N ILE A 116 -6.81 -10.91 -10.93
CA ILE A 116 -5.65 -11.68 -10.45
C ILE A 116 -5.24 -12.81 -11.40
N SER A 117 -6.21 -13.43 -12.08
CA SER A 117 -5.97 -14.50 -13.08
C SER A 117 -5.34 -13.99 -14.39
N GLU A 118 -5.38 -12.69 -14.66
CA GLU A 118 -4.79 -12.07 -15.85
C GLU A 118 -3.31 -11.69 -15.62
N ILE A 119 -2.92 -11.50 -14.33
CA ILE A 119 -1.57 -11.04 -13.95
C ILE A 119 -0.58 -12.19 -14.08
N LYS A 120 0.52 -11.95 -14.79
CA LYS A 120 1.59 -12.92 -15.06
C LYS A 120 2.83 -12.66 -14.21
N PRO A 121 3.74 -13.64 -14.04
CA PRO A 121 4.96 -13.49 -13.24
C PRO A 121 5.90 -12.35 -13.68
N ASP A 122 5.93 -12.04 -14.98
CA ASP A 122 6.80 -10.98 -15.55
C ASP A 122 6.14 -9.58 -15.55
N ASP A 123 4.88 -9.48 -15.11
CA ASP A 123 4.18 -8.22 -14.98
C ASP A 123 4.65 -7.46 -13.72
N ILE A 124 4.20 -6.21 -13.58
CA ILE A 124 4.46 -5.40 -12.39
C ILE A 124 3.14 -4.81 -11.89
N VAL A 125 2.87 -4.94 -10.61
CA VAL A 125 1.74 -4.29 -9.95
C VAL A 125 2.23 -3.09 -9.15
N VAL A 126 1.64 -1.91 -9.37
CA VAL A 126 1.93 -0.67 -8.64
C VAL A 126 0.69 -0.29 -7.82
N LEU A 127 0.86 -0.19 -6.51
CA LEU A 127 -0.23 0.05 -5.57
C LEU A 127 -0.04 1.35 -4.79
N GLU A 128 -1.04 2.22 -4.83
CA GLU A 128 -1.17 3.25 -3.80
C GLU A 128 -1.79 2.64 -2.55
N LEU A 129 -1.12 2.79 -1.40
CA LEU A 129 -1.55 2.19 -0.14
C LEU A 129 -1.82 3.27 0.92
N SER A 130 -3.08 3.41 1.33
CA SER A 130 -3.47 4.27 2.45
C SER A 130 -3.10 3.63 3.80
N SER A 131 -3.06 4.43 4.87
CA SER A 131 -2.86 3.90 6.23
C SER A 131 -3.97 2.92 6.64
N PHE A 132 -5.21 3.14 6.18
CA PHE A 132 -6.34 2.25 6.48
C PHE A 132 -6.24 0.89 5.78
N GLN A 133 -5.71 0.86 4.56
CA GLN A 133 -5.43 -0.39 3.85
C GLN A 133 -4.28 -1.15 4.51
N LEU A 134 -3.22 -0.44 4.91
CA LEU A 134 -2.06 -1.02 5.59
C LEU A 134 -2.35 -1.46 7.03
N MET A 135 -3.35 -0.85 7.71
CA MET A 135 -3.69 -1.19 9.09
C MET A 135 -4.11 -2.65 9.23
N GLY A 136 -3.37 -3.41 10.03
CA GLY A 136 -3.60 -4.84 10.26
C GLY A 136 -3.15 -5.76 9.12
N MET A 137 -2.56 -5.23 8.05
CA MET A 137 -1.99 -6.01 6.95
C MET A 137 -0.78 -6.81 7.43
N LYS A 138 -0.68 -8.07 7.01
CA LYS A 138 0.39 -9.02 7.40
C LYS A 138 1.21 -9.46 6.19
N VAL A 139 1.31 -8.62 5.18
CA VAL A 139 2.16 -8.80 3.99
C VAL A 139 2.69 -7.46 3.54
N SER A 140 3.89 -7.42 2.99
CA SER A 140 4.51 -6.20 2.43
C SER A 140 4.82 -6.39 0.95
N PRO A 141 4.82 -5.33 0.12
CA PRO A 141 5.26 -5.40 -1.27
C PRO A 141 6.78 -5.65 -1.36
N HIS A 142 7.22 -6.18 -2.49
CA HIS A 142 8.65 -6.40 -2.78
C HIS A 142 9.46 -5.11 -2.79
N ILE A 143 8.84 -4.02 -3.26
CA ILE A 143 9.42 -2.68 -3.22
C ILE A 143 8.41 -1.77 -2.52
N GLY A 144 8.77 -1.27 -1.34
CA GLY A 144 7.99 -0.29 -0.60
C GLY A 144 8.55 1.11 -0.79
N VAL A 145 7.68 2.12 -0.85
CA VAL A 145 8.07 3.54 -0.89
C VAL A 145 7.29 4.29 0.16
N ILE A 146 7.98 5.04 1.02
CA ILE A 146 7.36 6.00 1.94
C ILE A 146 7.79 7.42 1.55
N THR A 147 6.86 8.19 1.00
CA THR A 147 7.14 9.55 0.55
C THR A 147 7.43 10.52 1.70
N ASN A 148 6.63 10.47 2.74
CA ASN A 148 6.78 11.21 4.00
C ASN A 148 5.78 10.69 5.04
N ILE A 149 6.03 11.00 6.31
CA ILE A 149 5.07 10.79 7.40
C ILE A 149 4.97 12.10 8.19
N THR A 150 3.79 12.72 8.12
CA THR A 150 3.41 13.93 8.85
C THR A 150 2.04 13.69 9.51
N PRO A 151 1.67 14.40 10.59
CA PRO A 151 0.38 14.23 11.23
C PRO A 151 -0.79 14.40 10.25
N ASN A 152 -1.58 13.35 10.09
CA ASN A 152 -2.76 13.34 9.23
C ASN A 152 -3.76 12.27 9.72
N HIS A 153 -5.06 12.43 9.41
CA HIS A 153 -6.12 11.47 9.76
C HIS A 153 -6.22 11.09 11.25
N LEU A 154 -5.82 12.00 12.16
CA LEU A 154 -5.86 11.78 13.61
C LEU A 154 -7.29 11.76 14.19
N ASN A 155 -8.28 12.06 13.39
CA ASN A 155 -9.70 11.91 13.73
C ASN A 155 -10.21 10.46 13.61
N ILE A 156 -9.45 9.54 13.02
CA ILE A 156 -9.83 8.15 12.79
C ILE A 156 -8.85 7.18 13.45
N HIS A 157 -7.53 7.43 13.30
CA HIS A 157 -6.52 6.70 14.07
C HIS A 157 -6.61 7.08 15.55
N LYS A 158 -6.37 6.11 16.42
CA LYS A 158 -6.36 6.31 17.87
C LYS A 158 -5.42 7.44 18.28
N ASP A 159 -4.23 7.46 17.68
CA ASP A 159 -3.19 8.44 17.90
C ASP A 159 -2.22 8.48 16.70
N TYR A 160 -1.23 9.37 16.76
CA TYR A 160 -0.24 9.51 15.70
C TYR A 160 0.69 8.29 15.57
N GLN A 161 0.94 7.58 16.67
CA GLN A 161 1.76 6.37 16.64
C GLN A 161 1.07 5.24 15.88
N GLU A 162 -0.24 5.03 16.08
CA GLU A 162 -1.01 4.05 15.31
C GLU A 162 -0.97 4.36 13.80
N TYR A 163 -1.01 5.64 13.42
CA TYR A 163 -0.89 6.07 12.03
C TYR A 163 0.49 5.72 11.45
N ILE A 164 1.57 5.97 12.21
CA ILE A 164 2.94 5.60 11.83
C ILE A 164 3.05 4.08 11.70
N ASP A 165 2.58 3.34 12.70
CA ASP A 165 2.67 1.87 12.75
C ASP A 165 1.87 1.21 11.62
N ALA A 166 0.72 1.77 11.28
CA ALA A 166 -0.04 1.32 10.11
C ALA A 166 0.78 1.45 8.82
N LYS A 167 1.49 2.59 8.61
CA LYS A 167 2.33 2.78 7.42
C LYS A 167 3.57 1.89 7.41
N LYS A 168 4.14 1.55 8.55
CA LYS A 168 5.27 0.62 8.66
C LYS A 168 4.94 -0.77 8.12
N ASN A 169 3.67 -1.17 8.06
CA ASN A 169 3.30 -2.44 7.47
C ASN A 169 3.66 -2.55 5.97
N ILE A 170 4.03 -1.45 5.30
CA ILE A 170 4.54 -1.48 3.93
C ILE A 170 5.92 -2.19 3.83
N PHE A 171 6.67 -2.27 4.93
CA PHE A 171 7.98 -2.95 4.94
C PHE A 171 8.14 -3.98 6.07
N LYS A 172 7.28 -3.98 7.06
CA LYS A 172 7.38 -4.82 8.26
C LYS A 172 7.48 -6.33 7.97
N TYR A 173 6.90 -6.78 6.87
CA TYR A 173 6.87 -8.17 6.43
C TYR A 173 7.75 -8.42 5.20
N GLN A 174 8.63 -7.48 4.84
CA GLN A 174 9.62 -7.64 3.79
C GLN A 174 10.67 -8.66 4.20
N LYS A 175 11.30 -9.26 3.19
CA LYS A 175 12.44 -10.17 3.30
C LYS A 175 13.73 -9.43 2.96
N GLU A 176 14.87 -10.05 3.21
CA GLU A 176 16.20 -9.47 2.95
C GLU A 176 16.41 -9.02 1.49
N ASN A 177 15.78 -9.70 0.53
CA ASN A 177 15.88 -9.37 -0.89
C ASN A 177 14.88 -8.28 -1.35
N ASP A 178 13.98 -7.85 -0.46
CA ASP A 178 13.03 -6.77 -0.76
C ASP A 178 13.70 -5.40 -0.55
N ILE A 179 13.03 -4.35 -1.00
CA ILE A 179 13.58 -2.99 -0.97
C ILE A 179 12.57 -2.05 -0.31
N ILE A 180 13.05 -1.20 0.59
CA ILE A 180 12.31 -0.05 1.09
C ILE A 180 12.98 1.26 0.70
N ILE A 181 12.24 2.15 0.04
CA ILE A 181 12.70 3.46 -0.41
C ILE A 181 12.12 4.52 0.55
N LEU A 182 12.98 5.27 1.20
CA LEU A 182 12.64 6.18 2.29
C LEU A 182 13.11 7.60 2.04
N ASN A 183 12.29 8.57 2.40
CA ASN A 183 12.64 9.99 2.37
C ASN A 183 13.60 10.33 3.51
N TYR A 184 14.85 10.64 3.18
CA TYR A 184 15.87 11.05 4.16
C TYR A 184 15.57 12.40 4.82
N ASP A 185 14.82 13.27 4.15
CA ASP A 185 14.46 14.59 4.68
C ASP A 185 13.39 14.57 5.77
N ASN A 186 12.72 13.41 5.96
CA ASN A 186 11.70 13.22 6.99
C ASN A 186 12.25 12.38 8.15
N ALA A 187 12.23 12.92 9.37
CA ALA A 187 12.81 12.27 10.55
C ALA A 187 12.17 10.90 10.84
N ILE A 188 10.86 10.77 10.67
CA ILE A 188 10.13 9.53 10.98
C ILE A 188 10.50 8.44 9.97
N THR A 189 10.62 8.77 8.68
CA THR A 189 11.03 7.78 7.69
C THR A 189 12.48 7.32 7.88
N ARG A 190 13.39 8.21 8.35
CA ARG A 190 14.73 7.78 8.75
C ARG A 190 14.71 6.79 9.90
N GLU A 191 13.85 7.00 10.91
CA GLU A 191 13.72 6.04 12.01
C GLU A 191 13.17 4.68 11.53
N CYS A 192 12.26 4.67 10.55
CA CYS A 192 11.75 3.44 9.95
C CYS A 192 12.85 2.53 9.40
N ALA A 193 13.95 3.09 8.91
CA ALA A 193 15.07 2.31 8.38
C ALA A 193 15.70 1.36 9.39
N LYS A 194 15.66 1.70 10.67
CA LYS A 194 16.21 0.86 11.76
C LYS A 194 15.44 -0.45 11.96
N GLU A 195 14.20 -0.51 11.47
CA GLU A 195 13.31 -1.66 11.62
C GLU A 195 13.20 -2.48 10.33
N ALA A 196 13.76 -2.00 9.23
CA ALA A 196 13.68 -2.66 7.93
C ALA A 196 14.61 -3.86 7.83
N LEU A 197 14.09 -5.02 7.41
CA LEU A 197 14.90 -6.20 7.06
C LEU A 197 15.42 -6.13 5.62
N GLY A 198 14.65 -5.54 4.74
CA GLY A 198 15.00 -5.36 3.33
C GLY A 198 16.06 -4.29 3.14
N LYS A 199 16.59 -4.20 1.92
CA LYS A 199 17.56 -3.18 1.55
C LYS A 199 16.92 -1.78 1.64
N VAL A 200 17.53 -0.89 2.43
CA VAL A 200 17.12 0.51 2.53
C VAL A 200 17.78 1.32 1.42
N VAL A 201 16.98 2.09 0.69
CA VAL A 201 17.43 3.09 -0.27
C VAL A 201 16.84 4.44 0.14
N TYR A 202 17.69 5.45 0.26
CA TYR A 202 17.24 6.80 0.59
C TYR A 202 17.09 7.69 -0.65
N PHE A 203 16.15 8.61 -0.59
CA PHE A 203 16.13 9.78 -1.46
C PHE A 203 16.06 11.05 -0.63
N SER A 204 16.62 12.14 -1.17
CA SER A 204 16.63 13.45 -0.54
C SER A 204 16.55 14.58 -1.56
N GLY A 205 15.69 15.55 -1.31
CA GLY A 205 15.65 16.81 -2.04
C GLY A 205 16.45 17.94 -1.37
N LYS A 206 16.96 17.72 -0.13
CA LYS A 206 17.59 18.78 0.66
C LYS A 206 18.99 18.42 1.15
N ASN A 207 19.25 17.13 1.38
CA ASN A 207 20.50 16.67 1.98
C ASN A 207 21.37 15.96 0.94
N LYS A 208 22.68 16.05 1.11
CA LYS A 208 23.64 15.23 0.36
C LYS A 208 23.70 13.85 1.02
N LEU A 209 23.66 12.81 0.20
CA LEU A 209 23.78 11.42 0.63
C LEU A 209 25.07 10.83 0.05
N GLU A 210 25.67 9.88 0.77
CA GLU A 210 26.76 9.04 0.24
C GLU A 210 26.20 7.95 -0.67
N ASP A 211 25.07 7.32 -0.25
CA ASP A 211 24.32 6.33 -0.99
C ASP A 211 22.84 6.71 -1.10
N GLY A 212 22.26 6.64 -2.30
CA GLY A 212 20.87 6.95 -2.56
C GLY A 212 20.63 7.88 -3.74
N LEU A 213 19.47 8.52 -3.74
CA LEU A 213 19.07 9.47 -4.78
C LEU A 213 18.99 10.88 -4.19
N ILE A 214 19.59 11.85 -4.86
CA ILE A 214 19.57 13.24 -4.44
C ILE A 214 19.13 14.17 -5.58
N VAL A 215 18.60 15.33 -5.20
CA VAL A 215 18.46 16.46 -6.10
C VAL A 215 19.59 17.47 -5.75
N ASP A 216 20.43 17.79 -6.73
CA ASP A 216 21.54 18.72 -6.59
C ASP A 216 21.58 19.61 -7.83
N ASP A 217 21.45 20.94 -7.65
CA ASP A 217 21.38 21.93 -8.75
C ASP A 217 20.35 21.59 -9.85
N LYS A 218 19.14 21.18 -9.44
CA LYS A 218 18.07 20.75 -10.35
C LYS A 218 18.37 19.48 -11.15
N ILE A 219 19.34 18.69 -10.72
CA ILE A 219 19.71 17.42 -11.33
C ILE A 219 19.41 16.29 -10.35
N ILE A 220 18.72 15.26 -10.81
CA ILE A 220 18.56 14.01 -10.07
C ILE A 220 19.81 13.17 -10.29
N LYS A 221 20.49 12.83 -9.19
CA LYS A 221 21.74 12.06 -9.19
C LYS A 221 21.59 10.80 -8.36
N GLU A 222 22.12 9.70 -8.85
CA GLU A 222 22.40 8.52 -8.04
C GLU A 222 23.74 8.69 -7.36
N CYS A 223 23.79 8.48 -6.06
CA CYS A 223 25.01 8.44 -5.26
C CYS A 223 25.27 6.99 -4.86
N LYS A 224 26.48 6.51 -5.11
CA LYS A 224 26.90 5.18 -4.70
C LYS A 224 28.40 5.18 -4.45
N ASP A 225 28.83 4.72 -3.27
CA ASP A 225 30.26 4.68 -2.86
C ASP A 225 30.97 6.02 -3.06
N GLY A 226 30.26 7.15 -2.81
CA GLY A 226 30.77 8.51 -3.03
C GLY A 226 30.80 8.97 -4.49
N ILE A 227 30.47 8.11 -5.45
CA ILE A 227 30.37 8.45 -6.89
C ILE A 227 28.96 8.98 -7.16
N ARG A 228 28.87 10.10 -7.89
CA ARG A 228 27.60 10.71 -8.30
C ARG A 228 27.38 10.53 -9.80
N LYS A 229 26.32 9.86 -10.15
CA LYS A 229 25.89 9.67 -11.54
C LYS A 229 24.69 10.57 -11.83
N HIS A 230 24.78 11.38 -12.87
CA HIS A 230 23.65 12.13 -13.41
C HIS A 230 22.61 11.17 -13.97
N LEU A 231 21.35 11.33 -13.57
CA LEU A 231 20.24 10.55 -14.10
C LEU A 231 19.33 11.39 -14.98
N LEU A 232 18.91 12.58 -14.52
CA LEU A 232 17.89 13.39 -15.16
C LEU A 232 17.91 14.82 -14.65
N ASP A 233 17.67 15.81 -15.52
CA ASP A 233 17.39 17.19 -15.11
C ASP A 233 15.95 17.33 -14.65
N THR A 234 15.72 18.02 -13.53
CA THR A 234 14.36 18.19 -12.98
C THR A 234 13.43 18.99 -13.90
N GLN A 235 14.00 19.78 -14.84
CA GLN A 235 13.24 20.52 -15.85
C GLN A 235 12.69 19.62 -16.97
N GLU A 236 13.25 18.42 -17.13
CA GLU A 236 12.79 17.41 -18.10
C GLU A 236 11.65 16.54 -17.54
N VAL A 237 11.39 16.64 -16.23
CA VAL A 237 10.27 15.96 -15.58
C VAL A 237 9.00 16.77 -15.82
N LEU A 238 8.25 16.39 -16.84
CA LEU A 238 6.91 16.93 -17.12
C LEU A 238 5.90 16.20 -16.21
N LEU A 239 5.37 16.92 -15.21
CA LEU A 239 4.30 16.47 -14.32
C LEU A 239 2.94 16.96 -14.80
#